data_b7c817d1a2faa01a0ed62e6ae662bfa1
#
_entry.id   b7c817d1a2faa01a0ed62e6ae662bfa1
#
_cell.length_a   1.000
_cell.length_b   1.000
_cell.length_c   1.000
_cell.angle_alpha   90.00
_cell.angle_beta   90.00
_cell.angle_gamma   90.00
#
_symmetry.space_group_name_H-M   'P 1'
#
loop_
_entity.id
_entity.type
_entity.pdbx_description
1 polymer ?
#
loop_
_entity_poly.entity_id
_entity_poly.type
_entity_poly.pdbx_seq_one_letter_code
_entity_poly.pdbx_strand_id
1 'polypeptide(L)'
;INSLLILKKPFISEDGLFLNSALSFRAVYALLSYLETKDERNLKLILHYLNIYFLDNYSLIEGIKSQILCFDFDDYNKLYDFQKINFAVNFLHFNSSDPFIDFFINISNQLLLKDNFSMFELLDYFNKKSGNLTIESSPKNAIQVLTIHKSKGLEFPVVIIPFTNWHINNNIVSAYTWLDDIDLGENNLNIF
;
A
#
# COMPACT_ATOMS: atom_id res chain seq x y z
N ILE A 1 8.61 -1.36 -5.16
CA ILE A 1 8.12 -1.60 -3.80
C ILE A 1 7.49 -3.00 -3.73
N ASN A 2 6.49 -3.32 -4.54
CA ASN A 2 5.83 -4.64 -4.52
C ASN A 2 6.81 -5.81 -4.65
N SER A 3 7.83 -5.71 -5.50
CA SER A 3 8.87 -6.73 -5.65
C SER A 3 9.69 -6.92 -4.37
N LEU A 4 9.97 -5.87 -3.61
CA LEU A 4 10.68 -5.95 -2.33
C LEU A 4 9.81 -6.60 -1.25
N LEU A 5 8.50 -6.35 -1.26
CA LEU A 5 7.53 -7.02 -0.39
C LEU A 5 7.49 -8.53 -0.67
N ILE A 6 7.40 -8.93 -1.94
CA ILE A 6 7.41 -10.35 -2.36
C ILE A 6 8.71 -11.03 -1.90
N LEU A 7 9.85 -10.37 -2.03
CA LEU A 7 11.15 -10.91 -1.63
C LEU A 7 11.38 -10.83 -0.11
N LYS A 8 10.41 -10.34 0.66
CA LYS A 8 10.51 -10.15 2.13
C LYS A 8 11.77 -9.40 2.56
N LYS A 9 12.24 -8.44 1.73
CA LYS A 9 13.39 -7.61 2.07
C LYS A 9 12.93 -6.37 2.82
N PRO A 10 13.55 -6.05 3.97
CA PRO A 10 13.20 -4.85 4.71
C PRO A 10 13.53 -3.61 3.89
N PHE A 11 12.59 -2.69 3.78
CA PHE A 11 12.80 -1.40 3.11
C PHE A 11 12.08 -0.28 3.86
N ILE A 12 12.57 0.94 3.67
CA ILE A 12 12.00 2.17 4.21
C ILE A 12 11.65 3.06 3.02
N SER A 13 10.46 3.64 3.02
CA SER A 13 10.08 4.69 2.08
C SER A 13 9.64 5.91 2.88
N GLU A 14 10.28 7.07 2.64
CA GLU A 14 9.90 8.32 3.30
C GLU A 14 8.53 8.85 2.85
N ASP A 15 8.09 8.49 1.63
CA ASP A 15 6.74 8.83 1.17
C ASP A 15 5.66 7.98 1.85
N GLY A 16 6.07 7.10 2.76
CA GLY A 16 5.20 6.17 3.45
C GLY A 16 4.68 5.07 2.52
N LEU A 17 4.29 3.97 3.13
CA LEU A 17 3.54 2.94 2.44
C LEU A 17 2.07 3.18 2.75
N PHE A 18 1.35 3.76 1.81
CA PHE A 18 -0.07 4.01 1.99
C PHE A 18 -0.83 2.71 2.19
N LEU A 19 -1.66 2.67 3.23
CA LEU A 19 -2.45 1.50 3.58
C LEU A 19 -3.28 1.01 2.40
N ASN A 20 -3.89 1.93 1.66
CA ASN A 20 -4.72 1.60 0.50
C ASN A 20 -3.93 1.07 -0.71
N SER A 21 -2.59 1.12 -0.71
CA SER A 21 -1.78 0.51 -1.77
C SER A 21 -1.60 -0.99 -1.59
N ALA A 22 -1.80 -1.51 -0.38
CA ALA A 22 -1.62 -2.92 -0.05
C ALA A 22 -2.81 -3.76 -0.51
N LEU A 23 -2.52 -4.82 -1.29
CA LEU A 23 -3.54 -5.75 -1.78
C LEU A 23 -4.19 -6.55 -0.65
N SER A 24 -3.42 -6.90 0.38
CA SER A 24 -3.91 -7.59 1.58
C SER A 24 -4.95 -6.75 2.32
N PHE A 25 -4.65 -5.48 2.59
CA PHE A 25 -5.62 -4.57 3.19
C PHE A 25 -6.88 -4.42 2.32
N ARG A 26 -6.71 -4.20 1.01
CA ARG A 26 -7.86 -4.03 0.08
C ARG A 26 -8.77 -5.25 0.07
N ALA A 27 -8.20 -6.46 0.10
CA ALA A 27 -8.98 -7.70 0.13
C ALA A 27 -9.74 -7.86 1.45
N VAL A 28 -9.09 -7.60 2.60
CA VAL A 28 -9.75 -7.66 3.92
C VAL A 28 -10.84 -6.60 4.03
N TYR A 29 -10.57 -5.37 3.61
CA TYR A 29 -11.54 -4.29 3.61
C TYR A 29 -12.76 -4.62 2.71
N ALA A 30 -12.52 -5.17 1.51
CA ALA A 30 -13.60 -5.57 0.62
C ALA A 30 -14.44 -6.73 1.21
N LEU A 31 -13.79 -7.71 1.90
CA LEU A 31 -14.51 -8.78 2.58
C LEU A 31 -15.37 -8.24 3.71
N LEU A 32 -14.84 -7.41 4.60
CA LEU A 32 -15.62 -6.79 5.67
C LEU A 32 -16.79 -5.97 5.10
N SER A 33 -16.53 -5.18 4.06
CA SER A 33 -17.60 -4.41 3.38
C SER A 33 -18.67 -5.32 2.79
N TYR A 34 -18.29 -6.45 2.19
CA TYR A 34 -19.26 -7.43 1.67
C TYR A 34 -20.08 -8.07 2.79
N LEU A 35 -19.45 -8.47 3.88
CA LEU A 35 -20.14 -9.13 5.00
C LEU A 35 -21.12 -8.20 5.70
N GLU A 36 -20.85 -6.90 5.78
CA GLU A 36 -21.74 -5.90 6.39
C GLU A 36 -22.82 -5.40 5.43
N THR A 37 -22.53 -5.25 4.13
CA THR A 37 -23.47 -4.62 3.18
C THR A 37 -24.13 -5.58 2.21
N LYS A 38 -23.58 -6.79 2.04
CA LYS A 38 -23.98 -7.79 1.03
C LYS A 38 -23.92 -7.28 -0.41
N ASP A 39 -23.10 -6.25 -0.67
CA ASP A 39 -22.94 -5.69 -2.01
C ASP A 39 -22.01 -6.58 -2.86
N GLU A 40 -22.56 -7.15 -3.93
CA GLU A 40 -21.84 -8.04 -4.85
C GLU A 40 -20.62 -7.39 -5.53
N ARG A 41 -20.57 -6.07 -5.60
CA ARG A 41 -19.38 -5.35 -6.12
C ARG A 41 -18.16 -5.64 -5.26
N ASN A 42 -18.33 -5.70 -3.94
CA ASN A 42 -17.28 -6.03 -3.01
C ASN A 42 -16.79 -7.47 -3.20
N LEU A 43 -17.67 -8.43 -3.51
CA LEU A 43 -17.29 -9.80 -3.82
C LEU A 43 -16.36 -9.86 -5.05
N LYS A 44 -16.64 -9.13 -6.11
CA LYS A 44 -15.79 -9.04 -7.29
C LYS A 44 -14.42 -8.43 -6.96
N LEU A 45 -14.40 -7.42 -6.09
CA LEU A 45 -13.15 -6.80 -5.63
C LEU A 45 -12.30 -7.75 -4.81
N ILE A 46 -12.89 -8.54 -3.91
CA ILE A 46 -12.18 -9.57 -3.14
C ILE A 46 -11.45 -10.51 -4.09
N LEU A 47 -12.18 -11.11 -5.03
CA LEU A 47 -11.61 -12.07 -5.98
C LEU A 47 -10.51 -11.44 -6.85
N HIS A 48 -10.69 -10.20 -7.27
CA HIS A 48 -9.67 -9.47 -8.02
C HIS A 48 -8.37 -9.28 -7.21
N TYR A 49 -8.48 -8.81 -5.95
CA TYR A 49 -7.29 -8.60 -5.11
C TYR A 49 -6.61 -9.90 -4.72
N LEU A 50 -7.37 -10.97 -4.45
CA LEU A 50 -6.81 -12.29 -4.16
C LEU A 50 -6.07 -12.88 -5.37
N ASN A 51 -6.60 -12.74 -6.58
CA ASN A 51 -5.93 -13.17 -7.80
C ASN A 51 -4.57 -12.49 -8.01
N ILE A 52 -4.48 -11.19 -7.67
CA ILE A 52 -3.21 -10.47 -7.78
C ILE A 52 -2.25 -10.83 -6.63
N TYR A 53 -2.77 -11.03 -5.42
CA TYR A 53 -1.95 -11.28 -4.23
C TYR A 53 -1.38 -12.70 -4.20
N PHE A 54 -2.21 -13.71 -4.51
CA PHE A 54 -1.85 -15.11 -4.50
C PHE A 54 -1.53 -15.63 -5.92
N LEU A 55 -0.75 -14.88 -6.68
CA LEU A 55 -0.31 -15.27 -8.03
C LEU A 55 -0.07 -16.79 -8.11
N ASP A 56 -0.72 -17.46 -9.06
CA ASP A 56 -0.59 -18.90 -9.35
C ASP A 56 -1.18 -19.88 -8.31
N ASN A 57 -1.83 -19.43 -7.25
CA ASN A 57 -2.50 -20.32 -6.29
C ASN A 57 -4.02 -20.40 -6.52
N TYR A 58 -4.42 -20.86 -7.70
CA TYR A 58 -5.84 -20.97 -8.09
C TYR A 58 -6.66 -21.84 -7.15
N SER A 59 -6.09 -22.91 -6.58
CA SER A 59 -6.81 -23.82 -5.67
C SER A 59 -7.22 -23.11 -4.38
N LEU A 60 -6.35 -22.26 -3.83
CA LEU A 60 -6.66 -21.47 -2.63
C LEU A 60 -7.76 -20.44 -2.94
N ILE A 61 -7.66 -19.74 -4.06
CA ILE A 61 -8.61 -18.70 -4.46
C ILE A 61 -10.01 -19.29 -4.70
N GLU A 62 -10.10 -20.41 -5.41
CA GLU A 62 -11.39 -21.12 -5.62
C GLU A 62 -11.94 -21.68 -4.30
N GLY A 63 -11.08 -22.14 -3.38
CA GLY A 63 -11.48 -22.53 -2.04
C GLY A 63 -12.11 -21.38 -1.27
N ILE A 64 -11.46 -20.21 -1.22
CA ILE A 64 -11.96 -19.01 -0.56
C ILE A 64 -13.28 -18.55 -1.21
N LYS A 65 -13.34 -18.53 -2.54
CA LYS A 65 -14.56 -18.18 -3.28
C LYS A 65 -15.74 -19.08 -2.93
N SER A 66 -15.54 -20.38 -2.89
CA SER A 66 -16.57 -21.35 -2.52
C SER A 66 -17.05 -21.14 -1.08
N GLN A 67 -16.12 -20.85 -0.16
CA GLN A 67 -16.45 -20.55 1.23
C GLN A 67 -17.26 -19.24 1.36
N ILE A 68 -16.93 -18.19 0.60
CA ILE A 68 -17.70 -16.93 0.60
C ILE A 68 -19.12 -17.14 0.09
N LEU A 69 -19.29 -17.97 -0.97
CA LEU A 69 -20.59 -18.22 -1.57
C LEU A 69 -21.51 -19.07 -0.66
N CYS A 70 -20.93 -19.95 0.15
CA CYS A 70 -21.63 -20.80 1.10
C CYS A 70 -21.63 -20.25 2.52
N PHE A 71 -21.26 -18.97 2.71
CA PHE A 71 -21.03 -18.39 4.01
C PHE A 71 -22.32 -18.23 4.82
N ASP A 72 -22.30 -18.72 6.07
CA ASP A 72 -23.39 -18.51 7.02
C ASP A 72 -23.18 -17.17 7.75
N PHE A 73 -24.06 -16.23 7.46
CA PHE A 73 -24.00 -14.89 8.07
C PHE A 73 -24.46 -14.87 9.53
N ASP A 74 -25.21 -15.88 10.00
CA ASP A 74 -25.76 -15.87 11.35
C ASP A 74 -24.66 -15.96 12.41
N ASP A 75 -23.65 -16.76 12.18
CA ASP A 75 -22.51 -16.86 13.09
C ASP A 75 -21.60 -15.62 13.05
N TYR A 76 -21.42 -15.02 11.87
CA TYR A 76 -20.69 -13.76 11.74
C TYR A 76 -21.37 -12.61 12.49
N ASN A 77 -22.70 -12.52 12.40
CA ASN A 77 -23.45 -11.45 13.05
C ASN A 77 -23.42 -11.52 14.59
N LYS A 78 -23.09 -12.69 15.16
CA LYS A 78 -22.90 -12.86 16.62
C LYS A 78 -21.53 -12.36 17.11
N LEU A 79 -20.58 -12.13 16.21
CA LEU A 79 -19.25 -11.67 16.56
C LEU A 79 -19.25 -10.19 16.96
N TYR A 80 -18.42 -9.86 17.95
CA TYR A 80 -18.09 -8.47 18.25
C TYR A 80 -17.25 -7.86 17.11
N ASP A 81 -17.31 -6.56 16.92
CA ASP A 81 -16.65 -5.88 15.78
C ASP A 81 -15.14 -6.18 15.70
N PHE A 82 -14.41 -6.23 16.83
CA PHE A 82 -13.00 -6.63 16.84
C PHE A 82 -12.78 -8.09 16.41
N GLN A 83 -13.73 -8.99 16.68
CA GLN A 83 -13.66 -10.39 16.24
C GLN A 83 -13.92 -10.53 14.76
N LYS A 84 -14.80 -9.70 14.20
CA LYS A 84 -15.08 -9.65 12.75
C LYS A 84 -13.83 -9.30 11.94
N ILE A 85 -12.98 -8.39 12.45
CA ILE A 85 -11.71 -8.03 11.80
C ILE A 85 -10.77 -9.22 11.75
N ASN A 86 -10.53 -9.86 12.92
CA ASN A 86 -9.67 -11.04 13.00
C ASN A 86 -10.23 -12.21 12.15
N PHE A 87 -11.54 -12.36 12.15
CA PHE A 87 -12.21 -13.34 11.30
C PHE A 87 -11.88 -13.09 9.82
N ALA A 88 -12.05 -11.86 9.32
CA ALA A 88 -11.81 -11.53 7.91
C ALA A 88 -10.34 -11.75 7.50
N VAL A 89 -9.38 -11.40 8.35
CA VAL A 89 -7.96 -11.63 8.11
C VAL A 89 -7.64 -13.11 8.02
N ASN A 90 -8.12 -13.92 8.97
CA ASN A 90 -7.89 -15.36 9.01
C ASN A 90 -8.60 -16.08 7.86
N PHE A 91 -9.82 -15.67 7.52
CA PHE A 91 -10.62 -16.24 6.44
C PHE A 91 -9.91 -16.10 5.08
N LEU A 92 -9.23 -14.99 4.84
CA LEU A 92 -8.46 -14.78 3.63
C LEU A 92 -7.03 -15.35 3.69
N HIS A 93 -6.69 -16.08 4.75
CA HIS A 93 -5.37 -16.68 4.96
C HIS A 93 -4.21 -15.66 4.93
N PHE A 94 -4.47 -14.42 5.31
CA PHE A 94 -3.38 -13.45 5.48
C PHE A 94 -2.63 -13.71 6.78
N ASN A 95 -1.31 -13.56 6.68
CA ASN A 95 -0.45 -13.80 7.83
C ASN A 95 -0.35 -12.53 8.69
N SER A 96 -0.32 -12.70 10.01
CA SER A 96 -0.04 -11.62 10.98
C SER A 96 1.35 -10.98 10.83
N SER A 97 2.21 -11.54 9.96
CA SER A 97 3.50 -10.92 9.62
C SER A 97 3.42 -9.88 8.49
N ASP A 98 2.24 -9.64 7.91
CA ASP A 98 2.03 -8.56 6.94
C ASP A 98 1.89 -7.22 7.69
N PRO A 99 2.83 -6.29 7.54
CA PRO A 99 2.83 -5.04 8.29
C PRO A 99 1.60 -4.16 8.01
N PHE A 100 0.97 -4.30 6.84
CA PHE A 100 -0.25 -3.57 6.52
C PHE A 100 -1.46 -4.13 7.27
N ILE A 101 -1.50 -5.45 7.43
CA ILE A 101 -2.56 -6.12 8.19
C ILE A 101 -2.40 -5.81 9.68
N ASP A 102 -1.19 -5.87 10.23
CA ASP A 102 -0.93 -5.48 11.63
C ASP A 102 -1.32 -4.03 11.89
N PHE A 103 -0.93 -3.12 11.00
CA PHE A 103 -1.28 -1.71 11.10
C PHE A 103 -2.80 -1.49 11.05
N PHE A 104 -3.48 -2.16 10.11
CA PHE A 104 -4.94 -2.12 9.99
C PHE A 104 -5.63 -2.63 11.26
N ILE A 105 -5.22 -3.77 11.81
CA ILE A 105 -5.77 -4.35 13.05
C ILE A 105 -5.57 -3.38 14.21
N ASN A 106 -4.36 -2.81 14.36
CA ASN A 106 -4.04 -1.91 15.47
C ASN A 106 -4.89 -0.64 15.44
N ILE A 107 -5.02 0.01 14.27
CA ILE A 107 -5.87 1.20 14.13
C ILE A 107 -7.34 0.85 14.38
N SER A 108 -7.80 -0.26 13.80
CA SER A 108 -9.20 -0.70 13.97
C SER A 108 -9.55 -0.92 15.43
N ASN A 109 -8.67 -1.62 16.18
CA ASN A 109 -8.87 -1.85 17.60
C ASN A 109 -8.88 -0.53 18.39
N GLN A 110 -7.99 0.41 18.09
CA GLN A 110 -7.97 1.73 18.74
C GLN A 110 -9.25 2.53 18.48
N LEU A 111 -9.82 2.42 17.28
CA LEU A 111 -11.05 3.12 16.91
C LEU A 111 -12.27 2.47 17.57
N LEU A 112 -12.36 1.13 17.56
CA LEU A 112 -13.48 0.39 18.14
C LEU A 112 -13.52 0.46 19.68
N LEU A 113 -12.42 0.86 20.34
CA LEU A 113 -12.42 1.14 21.78
C LEU A 113 -13.08 2.47 22.14
N LYS A 114 -13.37 3.33 21.16
CA LYS A 114 -14.07 4.60 21.39
C LYS A 114 -15.57 4.35 21.55
N ASP A 115 -16.18 5.07 22.46
CA ASP A 115 -17.62 5.01 22.68
C ASP A 115 -18.38 5.29 21.36
N ASN A 116 -19.36 4.45 21.05
CA ASN A 116 -20.24 4.55 19.88
C ASN A 116 -19.53 4.41 18.51
N PHE A 117 -18.37 3.73 18.45
CA PHE A 117 -17.70 3.48 17.17
C PHE A 117 -18.01 2.05 16.70
N SER A 118 -18.83 1.94 15.67
CA SER A 118 -19.32 0.69 15.09
C SER A 118 -18.47 0.22 13.89
N MET A 119 -18.70 -1.01 13.44
CA MET A 119 -18.07 -1.53 12.20
C MET A 119 -18.38 -0.66 10.99
N PHE A 120 -19.60 -0.13 10.90
CA PHE A 120 -19.98 0.76 9.78
C PHE A 120 -19.15 2.05 9.76
N GLU A 121 -18.94 2.68 10.92
CA GLU A 121 -18.09 3.87 11.05
C GLU A 121 -16.63 3.56 10.79
N LEU A 122 -16.17 2.36 11.13
CA LEU A 122 -14.83 1.87 10.82
C LEU A 122 -14.62 1.77 9.30
N LEU A 123 -15.56 1.17 8.59
CA LEU A 123 -15.49 1.04 7.14
C LEU A 123 -15.54 2.43 6.46
N ASP A 124 -16.39 3.34 6.93
CA ASP A 124 -16.42 4.71 6.41
C ASP A 124 -15.12 5.47 6.68
N TYR A 125 -14.53 5.29 7.87
CA TYR A 125 -13.23 5.87 8.21
C TYR A 125 -12.14 5.42 7.23
N PHE A 126 -12.01 4.11 6.99
CA PHE A 126 -11.00 3.61 6.05
C PHE A 126 -11.29 3.98 4.60
N ASN A 127 -12.55 4.06 4.20
CA ASN A 127 -12.91 4.55 2.88
C ASN A 127 -12.38 5.98 2.63
N LYS A 128 -12.47 6.84 3.63
CA LYS A 128 -12.04 8.25 3.53
C LYS A 128 -10.56 8.47 3.80
N LYS A 129 -9.94 7.66 4.66
CA LYS A 129 -8.61 7.95 5.22
C LYS A 129 -7.50 7.01 4.79
N SER A 130 -7.80 5.80 4.29
CA SER A 130 -6.76 4.81 3.95
C SER A 130 -5.72 5.30 2.92
N GLY A 131 -6.09 6.23 2.06
CA GLY A 131 -5.19 6.88 1.11
C GLY A 131 -4.15 7.81 1.75
N ASN A 132 -4.36 8.22 2.99
CA ASN A 132 -3.47 9.11 3.74
C ASN A 132 -2.81 8.41 4.94
N LEU A 133 -3.22 7.17 5.25
CA LEU A 133 -2.62 6.38 6.31
C LEU A 133 -1.36 5.70 5.78
N THR A 134 -0.24 5.96 6.42
CA THR A 134 1.06 5.43 6.05
C THR A 134 1.62 4.56 7.16
N ILE A 135 2.29 3.49 6.78
CA ILE A 135 3.02 2.63 7.71
C ILE A 135 4.45 3.15 7.81
N GLU A 136 4.85 3.51 9.02
CA GLU A 136 6.24 3.82 9.30
C GLU A 136 7.00 2.51 9.50
N SER A 137 7.82 2.14 8.51
CA SER A 137 8.76 1.04 8.66
C SER A 137 10.14 1.62 8.99
N SER A 138 10.68 1.31 10.17
CA SER A 138 12.04 1.72 10.54
C SER A 138 12.89 0.55 10.99
N PRO A 139 13.19 -0.44 10.14
CA PRO A 139 14.19 -1.44 10.45
C PRO A 139 15.59 -0.83 10.30
N LYS A 140 16.48 -1.09 11.27
CA LYS A 140 17.85 -0.55 11.29
C LYS A 140 18.71 -0.95 10.07
N ASN A 141 18.36 -2.05 9.39
CA ASN A 141 19.05 -2.54 8.18
C ASN A 141 18.03 -2.71 7.05
N ALA A 142 17.66 -1.63 6.39
CA ALA A 142 16.66 -1.64 5.33
C ALA A 142 17.14 -0.90 4.09
N ILE A 143 16.61 -1.31 2.95
CA ILE A 143 16.79 -0.62 1.66
C ILE A 143 16.00 0.68 1.73
N GLN A 144 16.66 1.83 1.54
CA GLN A 144 15.97 3.11 1.47
C GLN A 144 15.44 3.33 0.05
N VAL A 145 14.16 3.61 -0.07
CA VAL A 145 13.50 3.94 -1.33
C VAL A 145 13.12 5.42 -1.27
N LEU A 146 13.78 6.22 -2.12
CA LEU A 146 13.66 7.67 -2.12
C LEU A 146 13.36 8.19 -3.51
N THR A 147 12.69 9.34 -3.59
CA THR A 147 12.63 10.09 -4.84
C THR A 147 13.97 10.83 -5.07
N ILE A 148 14.26 11.16 -6.33
CA ILE A 148 15.49 11.90 -6.69
C ILE A 148 15.58 13.23 -5.92
N HIS A 149 14.46 13.92 -5.72
CA HIS A 149 14.45 15.18 -4.96
C HIS A 149 14.78 14.99 -3.49
N LYS A 150 14.30 13.92 -2.87
CA LYS A 150 14.57 13.61 -1.45
C LYS A 150 15.95 13.05 -1.21
N SER A 151 16.58 12.46 -2.22
CA SER A 151 17.95 11.96 -2.12
C SER A 151 19.01 13.09 -2.23
N LYS A 152 18.60 14.30 -2.57
CA LYS A 152 19.53 15.44 -2.71
C LYS A 152 20.22 15.74 -1.38
N GLY A 153 21.57 15.68 -1.39
CA GLY A 153 22.40 15.91 -0.21
C GLY A 153 22.58 14.70 0.70
N LEU A 154 22.04 13.53 0.32
CA LEU A 154 22.26 12.27 1.03
C LEU A 154 23.34 11.45 0.33
N GLU A 155 24.15 10.71 1.11
CA GLU A 155 25.20 9.83 0.62
C GLU A 155 24.87 8.38 1.02
N PHE A 156 25.02 7.45 0.07
CA PHE A 156 24.77 6.03 0.30
C PHE A 156 25.91 5.19 -0.27
N PRO A 157 26.34 4.11 0.42
CA PRO A 157 27.39 3.21 -0.07
C PRO A 157 27.05 2.55 -1.42
N VAL A 158 25.75 2.30 -1.66
CA VAL A 158 25.23 1.73 -2.91
C VAL A 158 23.97 2.47 -3.29
N VAL A 159 23.90 2.92 -4.55
CA VAL A 159 22.72 3.59 -5.12
C VAL A 159 22.26 2.80 -6.34
N ILE A 160 20.97 2.44 -6.38
CA ILE A 160 20.35 1.77 -7.51
C ILE A 160 19.27 2.70 -8.07
N ILE A 161 19.41 3.09 -9.33
CA ILE A 161 18.43 3.91 -10.03
C ILE A 161 17.76 3.03 -11.11
N PRO A 162 16.59 2.45 -10.85
CA PRO A 162 15.89 1.63 -11.84
C PRO A 162 15.21 2.52 -12.90
N PHE A 163 14.96 1.95 -14.06
CA PHE A 163 14.18 2.61 -15.15
C PHE A 163 14.78 3.92 -15.64
N THR A 164 16.09 3.94 -15.92
CA THR A 164 16.84 5.12 -16.38
C THR A 164 16.73 5.37 -17.90
N ASN A 165 15.81 4.71 -18.58
CA ASN A 165 15.58 4.85 -20.02
C ASN A 165 14.72 6.10 -20.37
N TRP A 166 14.99 7.21 -19.74
CA TRP A 166 14.29 8.47 -20.02
C TRP A 166 14.75 9.05 -21.34
N HIS A 167 13.81 9.38 -22.20
CA HIS A 167 14.10 10.23 -23.35
C HIS A 167 14.32 11.66 -22.84
N ILE A 168 15.53 12.16 -22.97
CA ILE A 168 15.81 13.59 -22.77
C ILE A 168 15.21 14.31 -23.97
N ASN A 169 14.00 14.83 -23.81
CA ASN A 169 13.33 15.60 -24.83
C ASN A 169 13.91 17.02 -24.80
N ASN A 170 14.71 17.37 -25.80
CA ASN A 170 15.34 18.70 -25.94
C ASN A 170 14.33 19.84 -26.18
N ASN A 171 13.02 19.56 -26.15
CA ASN A 171 11.96 20.53 -26.36
C ASN A 171 11.38 21.16 -25.08
N ILE A 172 12.01 20.94 -23.93
CA ILE A 172 11.63 21.66 -22.71
C ILE A 172 12.39 22.98 -22.69
N VAL A 173 11.64 24.07 -22.74
CA VAL A 173 12.09 25.48 -22.78
C VAL A 173 12.98 25.90 -21.57
N SER A 174 13.31 24.98 -20.68
CA SER A 174 14.23 25.17 -19.56
C SER A 174 15.25 24.02 -19.48
N ALA A 175 15.95 23.75 -20.57
CA ALA A 175 17.09 22.85 -20.52
C ALA A 175 18.28 23.57 -19.86
N TYR A 176 18.67 23.13 -18.66
CA TYR A 176 19.94 23.50 -18.08
C TYR A 176 21.04 22.81 -18.89
N THR A 177 21.88 23.58 -19.57
CA THR A 177 23.05 23.07 -20.25
C THR A 177 24.24 23.26 -19.31
N TRP A 178 24.98 22.17 -19.04
CA TRP A 178 26.28 22.28 -18.39
C TRP A 178 27.23 22.90 -19.43
N LEU A 179 27.82 24.01 -19.09
CA LEU A 179 28.81 24.67 -19.90
C LEU A 179 30.19 24.18 -19.45
N ASP A 180 30.73 23.19 -20.14
CA ASP A 180 32.14 22.82 -19.98
C ASP A 180 32.96 23.84 -20.83
N ASP A 181 33.89 24.54 -20.18
CA ASP A 181 34.91 25.43 -20.76
C ASP A 181 34.39 26.41 -21.82
N ILE A 182 33.59 27.37 -21.44
CA ILE A 182 33.40 28.57 -22.25
C ILE A 182 34.49 29.57 -21.87
N ASP A 183 35.40 29.80 -22.81
CA ASP A 183 36.26 30.97 -22.82
C ASP A 183 35.35 32.22 -22.87
N LEU A 184 35.14 32.83 -21.70
CA LEU A 184 34.36 34.05 -21.58
C LEU A 184 35.19 35.22 -22.10
N GLY A 185 35.36 35.28 -23.41
CA GLY A 185 35.79 36.52 -24.05
C GLY A 185 34.86 37.65 -23.64
N GLU A 186 35.43 38.82 -23.38
CA GLU A 186 34.88 40.01 -22.73
C GLU A 186 33.54 40.57 -23.32
N ASN A 187 32.49 39.80 -23.43
CA ASN A 187 31.19 40.29 -23.79
C ASN A 187 30.10 39.80 -22.88
N ASN A 188 29.62 40.74 -22.10
CA ASN A 188 28.49 40.71 -21.17
C ASN A 188 27.40 39.70 -21.52
N LEU A 189 27.34 38.58 -20.83
CA LEU A 189 26.17 37.70 -20.72
C LEU A 189 25.26 38.22 -19.59
N ASN A 190 24.17 38.84 -19.94
CA ASN A 190 23.06 39.07 -19.01
C ASN A 190 22.40 37.69 -18.76
N ILE A 191 22.70 37.11 -17.59
CA ILE A 191 22.01 35.93 -17.09
C ILE A 191 20.79 36.42 -16.31
N PHE A 192 19.60 36.13 -16.82
CA PHE A 192 18.34 36.29 -16.09
C PHE A 192 17.99 35.00 -15.33
#